data_47dde7303280117e1ba575ee4bba9234
#
_entry.id   47dde7303280117e1ba575ee4bba9234
#
_cell.length_a   1.000
_cell.length_b   1.000
_cell.length_c   1.000
_cell.angle_alpha   90.00
_cell.angle_beta   90.00
_cell.angle_gamma   90.00
#
_symmetry.space_group_name_H-M   'P 1'
#
loop_
_entity.id
_entity.type
_entity.pdbx_description
1 polymer ?
#
loop_
_entity_poly.entity_id
_entity_poly.type
_entity_poly.pdbx_seq_one_letter_code
_entity_poly.pdbx_strand_id
1 'polypeptide(L)'
;MLKTYLILIAATIFEVSGTMLLPVTKGFSKPIPTGFLIFFYICAFFCLSIVVTKLPLAVVYATWCGLGIFTIAILGYLIYGQSLSWQVILGMFLIIIGLTLVNIYSSKGIN
;
A
#
# COMPACT_ATOMS: atom_id res chain seq x y z
N MET A 1 -17.97 -8.38 0.63
CA MET A 1 -16.51 -8.49 0.85
C MET A 1 -15.69 -8.21 -0.39
N LEU A 2 -16.05 -8.73 -1.54
CA LEU A 2 -15.31 -8.43 -2.76
C LEU A 2 -15.24 -6.92 -3.03
N LYS A 3 -16.37 -6.22 -2.88
CA LYS A 3 -16.42 -4.79 -3.09
C LYS A 3 -15.46 -4.05 -2.16
N THR A 4 -15.38 -4.47 -0.89
CA THR A 4 -14.49 -3.87 0.09
C THR A 4 -13.02 -4.04 -0.30
N TYR A 5 -12.65 -5.24 -0.74
CA TYR A 5 -11.28 -5.51 -1.17
C TYR A 5 -10.93 -4.75 -2.45
N LEU A 6 -11.90 -4.56 -3.35
CA LEU A 6 -11.67 -3.74 -4.55
C LEU A 6 -11.39 -2.28 -4.17
N ILE A 7 -12.11 -1.75 -3.20
CA ILE A 7 -11.84 -0.40 -2.69
C ILE A 7 -10.46 -0.32 -2.04
N LEU A 8 -10.07 -1.36 -1.30
CA LEU A 8 -8.75 -1.43 -0.69
C LEU A 8 -7.65 -1.45 -1.75
N ILE A 9 -7.85 -2.18 -2.84
CA ILE A 9 -6.91 -2.19 -3.96
C ILE A 9 -6.81 -0.80 -4.58
N ALA A 10 -7.95 -0.11 -4.76
CA ALA A 10 -7.95 1.26 -5.27
C ALA A 10 -7.17 2.19 -4.34
N ALA A 11 -7.35 2.05 -3.02
CA ALA A 11 -6.58 2.82 -2.05
C ALA A 11 -5.09 2.58 -2.20
N THR A 12 -4.70 1.32 -2.39
CA THR A 12 -3.29 0.96 -2.59
C THR A 12 -2.73 1.59 -3.86
N ILE A 13 -3.51 1.56 -4.95
CA ILE A 13 -3.08 2.17 -6.22
C ILE A 13 -2.84 3.67 -6.04
N PHE A 14 -3.75 4.39 -5.38
CA PHE A 14 -3.57 5.82 -5.11
C PHE A 14 -2.36 6.07 -4.23
N GLU A 15 -2.20 5.29 -3.16
CA GLU A 15 -1.07 5.44 -2.24
C GLU A 15 0.26 5.20 -2.95
N VAL A 16 0.36 4.12 -3.72
CA VAL A 16 1.58 3.79 -4.46
C VAL A 16 1.90 4.88 -5.47
N SER A 17 0.89 5.39 -6.16
CA SER A 17 1.08 6.49 -7.11
C SER A 17 1.67 7.71 -6.42
N GLY A 18 1.15 8.07 -5.24
CA GLY A 18 1.70 9.17 -4.46
C GLY A 18 3.12 8.90 -3.99
N THR A 19 3.36 7.73 -3.43
CA THR A 19 4.67 7.35 -2.90
C THR A 19 5.74 7.32 -3.99
N MET A 20 5.38 6.88 -5.20
CA MET A 20 6.33 6.89 -6.31
C MET A 20 6.73 8.30 -6.74
N LEU A 21 5.95 9.31 -6.39
CA LEU A 21 6.30 10.71 -6.65
C LEU A 21 7.24 11.30 -5.59
N LEU A 22 7.43 10.63 -4.45
CA LEU A 22 8.25 11.19 -3.38
C LEU A 22 9.65 11.60 -3.85
N PRO A 23 10.40 10.75 -4.58
CA PRO A 23 11.72 11.17 -5.04
C PRO A 23 11.67 12.38 -5.98
N VAL A 24 10.60 12.49 -6.77
CA VAL A 24 10.44 13.59 -7.73
C VAL A 24 10.19 14.91 -7.04
N THR A 25 9.59 14.89 -5.83
CA THR A 25 9.29 16.13 -5.08
C THR A 25 10.54 16.80 -4.52
N LYS A 26 11.64 16.07 -4.42
CA LYS A 26 12.91 16.57 -3.84
C LYS A 26 12.67 17.28 -2.50
N GLY A 27 12.10 16.54 -1.54
CA GLY A 27 11.82 17.06 -0.22
C GLY A 27 10.64 18.04 -0.20
N PHE A 28 9.68 17.85 -1.10
CA PHE A 28 8.50 18.71 -1.27
C PHE A 28 8.85 20.12 -1.74
N SER A 29 10.04 20.27 -2.35
CA SER A 29 10.44 21.57 -2.89
C SER A 29 9.84 21.84 -4.27
N LYS A 30 9.37 20.80 -4.96
CA LYS A 30 8.76 20.93 -6.28
C LYS A 30 7.22 20.94 -6.13
N PRO A 31 6.56 22.07 -6.44
CA PRO A 31 5.12 22.19 -6.16
C PRO A 31 4.23 21.28 -6.99
N ILE A 32 4.57 21.02 -8.25
CA ILE A 32 3.69 20.20 -9.10
C ILE A 32 3.69 18.73 -8.68
N PRO A 33 4.83 18.04 -8.52
CA PRO A 33 4.81 16.67 -8.03
C PRO A 33 4.24 16.57 -6.62
N THR A 34 4.51 17.55 -5.77
CA THR A 34 3.98 17.58 -4.40
C THR A 34 2.47 17.66 -4.42
N GLY A 35 1.90 18.50 -5.29
CA GLY A 35 0.45 18.62 -5.43
C GLY A 35 -0.21 17.31 -5.85
N PHE A 36 0.37 16.62 -6.83
CA PHE A 36 -0.15 15.33 -7.26
C PHE A 36 -0.03 14.27 -6.15
N LEU A 37 1.06 14.28 -5.41
CA LEU A 37 1.25 13.36 -4.29
C LEU A 37 0.16 13.56 -3.24
N ILE A 38 -0.11 14.81 -2.88
CA ILE A 38 -1.15 15.14 -1.90
C ILE A 38 -2.51 14.67 -2.41
N PHE A 39 -2.82 14.92 -3.67
CA PHE A 39 -4.06 14.49 -4.28
C PHE A 39 -4.23 12.97 -4.19
N PHE A 40 -3.19 12.21 -4.55
CA PHE A 40 -3.27 10.76 -4.51
C PHE A 40 -3.43 10.24 -3.08
N TYR A 41 -2.76 10.86 -2.11
CA TYR A 41 -2.91 10.45 -0.71
C TYR A 41 -4.29 10.76 -0.16
N ILE A 42 -4.88 11.89 -0.55
CA ILE A 42 -6.24 12.21 -0.15
C ILE A 42 -7.21 11.15 -0.69
N CYS A 43 -7.06 10.79 -1.95
CA CYS A 43 -7.90 9.73 -2.55
C CYS A 43 -7.70 8.40 -1.86
N ALA A 44 -6.45 8.05 -1.53
CA ALA A 44 -6.14 6.80 -0.83
C ALA A 44 -6.82 6.74 0.54
N PHE A 45 -6.68 7.79 1.32
CA PHE A 45 -7.27 7.82 2.66
C PHE A 45 -8.78 7.89 2.62
N PHE A 46 -9.35 8.53 1.62
CA PHE A 46 -10.80 8.49 1.43
C PHE A 46 -11.28 7.05 1.21
N CYS A 47 -10.61 6.32 0.33
CA CYS A 47 -10.94 4.91 0.09
C CYS A 47 -10.77 4.08 1.38
N LEU A 48 -9.69 4.31 2.11
CA LEU A 48 -9.45 3.60 3.37
C LEU A 48 -10.53 3.88 4.41
N SER A 49 -11.05 5.11 4.44
CA SER A 49 -12.10 5.46 5.39
C SER A 49 -13.37 4.64 5.17
N ILE A 50 -13.61 4.23 3.94
CA ILE A 50 -14.73 3.34 3.61
C ILE A 50 -14.41 1.91 4.02
N VAL A 51 -13.20 1.45 3.73
CA VAL A 51 -12.80 0.07 3.98
C VAL A 51 -12.82 -0.25 5.48
N VAL A 52 -12.40 0.69 6.32
CA VAL A 52 -12.35 0.45 7.77
C VAL A 52 -13.73 0.35 8.41
N THR A 53 -14.80 0.70 7.69
CA THR A 53 -16.15 0.45 8.18
C THR A 53 -16.57 -1.01 8.02
N LYS A 54 -15.86 -1.78 7.20
CA LYS A 54 -16.21 -3.16 6.87
C LYS A 54 -15.21 -4.18 7.39
N LEU A 55 -13.97 -3.78 7.62
CA LEU A 55 -12.89 -4.66 8.06
C LEU A 55 -12.22 -4.08 9.29
N PRO A 56 -11.66 -4.92 10.18
CA PRO A 56 -10.89 -4.41 11.32
C PRO A 56 -9.72 -3.56 10.85
N LEU A 57 -9.43 -2.51 11.59
CA LEU A 57 -8.38 -1.57 11.24
C LEU A 57 -7.02 -2.25 11.08
N ALA A 58 -6.71 -3.20 11.97
CA ALA A 58 -5.43 -3.92 11.90
C ALA A 58 -5.30 -4.73 10.61
N VAL A 59 -6.40 -5.37 10.17
CA VAL A 59 -6.41 -6.14 8.93
C VAL A 59 -6.24 -5.24 7.72
N VAL A 60 -6.94 -4.11 7.70
CA VAL A 60 -6.84 -3.12 6.63
C VAL A 60 -5.40 -2.61 6.53
N TYR A 61 -4.82 -2.26 7.67
CA TYR A 61 -3.47 -1.71 7.69
C TYR A 61 -2.44 -2.73 7.23
N ALA A 62 -2.53 -3.97 7.71
CA ALA A 62 -1.61 -5.02 7.31
C ALA A 62 -1.70 -5.31 5.81
N THR A 63 -2.91 -5.43 5.29
CA THR A 63 -3.14 -5.72 3.87
C THR A 63 -2.65 -4.57 2.99
N TRP A 64 -2.98 -3.35 3.36
CA TRP A 64 -2.56 -2.16 2.64
C TRP A 64 -1.04 -2.04 2.62
N CYS A 65 -0.39 -2.20 3.78
CA CYS A 65 1.07 -2.12 3.86
C CYS A 65 1.75 -3.22 3.05
N GLY A 66 1.24 -4.45 3.13
CA GLY A 66 1.81 -5.56 2.39
C GLY A 66 1.73 -5.37 0.89
N LEU A 67 0.55 -5.00 0.40
CA LEU A 67 0.36 -4.72 -1.02
C LEU A 67 1.19 -3.53 -1.48
N GLY A 68 1.24 -2.48 -0.67
CA GLY A 68 2.00 -1.27 -0.99
C GLY A 68 3.49 -1.54 -1.05
N ILE A 69 4.04 -2.21 -0.05
CA ILE A 69 5.47 -2.53 0.00
C ILE A 69 5.87 -3.35 -1.22
N PHE A 70 5.10 -4.38 -1.53
CA PHE A 70 5.41 -5.27 -2.65
C PHE A 70 5.38 -4.51 -3.98
N THR A 71 4.32 -3.72 -4.19
CA THR A 71 4.15 -2.96 -5.42
C THR A 71 5.24 -1.90 -5.57
N ILE A 72 5.57 -1.18 -4.49
CA ILE A 72 6.60 -0.15 -4.53
C ILE A 72 7.97 -0.76 -4.79
N ALA A 73 8.24 -1.93 -4.22
CA ALA A 73 9.52 -2.61 -4.49
C ALA A 73 9.68 -2.94 -5.98
N ILE A 74 8.62 -3.44 -6.60
CA ILE A 74 8.64 -3.77 -8.02
C ILE A 74 8.81 -2.50 -8.86
N LEU A 75 8.01 -1.47 -8.59
CA LEU A 75 8.07 -0.22 -9.35
C LEU A 75 9.37 0.53 -9.12
N GLY A 76 9.89 0.50 -7.88
CA GLY A 76 11.18 1.12 -7.59
C GLY A 76 12.31 0.47 -8.37
N TYR A 77 12.25 -0.85 -8.51
CA TYR A 77 13.23 -1.56 -9.34
C TYR A 77 13.09 -1.17 -10.82
N LEU A 78 11.86 -1.17 -11.35
CA LEU A 78 11.62 -0.95 -12.78
C LEU A 78 11.83 0.50 -13.18
N ILE A 79 11.41 1.44 -12.35
CA ILE A 79 11.41 2.88 -12.71
C ILE A 79 12.68 3.58 -12.24
N TYR A 80 13.09 3.30 -10.99
CA TYR A 80 14.23 4.00 -10.39
C TYR A 80 15.51 3.18 -10.37
N GLY A 81 15.46 1.93 -10.86
CA GLY A 81 16.63 1.07 -10.88
C GLY A 81 17.13 0.63 -9.52
N GLN A 82 16.28 0.68 -8.50
CA GLN A 82 16.65 0.29 -7.13
C GLN A 82 16.68 -1.23 -7.02
N SER A 83 17.87 -1.78 -6.85
CA SER A 83 18.04 -3.22 -6.73
C SER A 83 17.76 -3.68 -5.29
N LEU A 84 17.28 -4.92 -5.17
CA LEU A 84 16.98 -5.52 -3.88
C LEU A 84 17.90 -6.70 -3.65
N SER A 85 18.45 -6.79 -2.44
CA SER A 85 19.23 -7.96 -2.04
C SER A 85 18.31 -9.16 -1.83
N TRP A 86 18.89 -10.36 -1.85
CA TRP A 86 18.09 -11.56 -1.63
C TRP A 86 17.50 -11.58 -0.21
N GLN A 87 18.19 -10.97 0.77
CA GLN A 87 17.66 -10.88 2.13
C GLN A 87 16.39 -10.02 2.19
N VAL A 88 16.37 -8.91 1.45
CA VAL A 88 15.18 -8.05 1.38
C VAL A 88 14.03 -8.80 0.71
N ILE A 89 14.31 -9.51 -0.36
CA ILE A 89 13.28 -10.31 -1.05
C ILE A 89 12.72 -11.37 -0.11
N LEU A 90 13.58 -12.05 0.64
CA LEU A 90 13.14 -13.04 1.62
C LEU A 90 12.24 -12.41 2.66
N GLY A 91 12.63 -11.25 3.19
CA GLY A 91 11.81 -10.52 4.16
C GLY A 91 10.45 -10.16 3.60
N MET A 92 10.39 -9.76 2.34
CA MET A 92 9.13 -9.43 1.68
C MET A 92 8.22 -10.66 1.54
N PHE A 93 8.78 -11.82 1.23
CA PHE A 93 8.00 -13.05 1.22
C PHE A 93 7.44 -13.39 2.60
N LEU A 94 8.22 -13.15 3.65
CA LEU A 94 7.73 -13.35 5.01
C LEU A 94 6.57 -12.41 5.35
N ILE A 95 6.62 -11.17 4.87
CA ILE A 95 5.52 -10.23 5.03
C ILE A 95 4.26 -10.77 4.34
N ILE A 96 4.40 -11.30 3.11
CA ILE A 96 3.26 -11.86 2.38
C ILE A 96 2.67 -13.05 3.12
N ILE A 97 3.50 -13.92 3.67
CA ILE A 97 3.03 -15.07 4.45
C ILE A 97 2.27 -14.58 5.69
N GLY A 98 2.83 -13.62 6.43
CA GLY A 98 2.16 -13.04 7.59
C GLY A 98 0.84 -12.37 7.22
N LEU A 99 0.82 -11.63 6.13
CA LEU A 99 -0.38 -10.98 5.62
C LEU A 99 -1.48 -11.99 5.28
N THR A 100 -1.09 -13.10 4.66
CA THR A 100 -2.03 -14.17 4.32
C THR A 100 -2.66 -14.75 5.59
N LEU A 101 -1.84 -15.01 6.61
CA LEU A 101 -2.33 -15.51 7.90
C LEU A 101 -3.29 -14.51 8.55
N VAL A 102 -2.94 -13.23 8.54
CA VAL A 102 -3.79 -12.19 9.12
C VAL A 102 -5.17 -12.19 8.44
N ASN A 103 -5.20 -12.25 7.12
CA ASN A 103 -6.47 -12.20 6.39
C ASN A 103 -7.30 -13.46 6.56
N ILE A 104 -6.66 -14.63 6.62
CA ILE A 104 -7.38 -15.90 6.79
C ILE A 104 -8.02 -15.97 8.17
N TYR A 105 -7.26 -15.68 9.22
CA TYR A 105 -7.73 -15.87 10.58
C TYR A 105 -8.53 -14.71 11.12
N SER A 106 -8.36 -13.51 10.58
CA SER A 106 -9.14 -12.36 11.03
C SER A 106 -10.62 -12.48 10.64
N SER A 107 -10.89 -13.08 9.48
CA SER A 107 -12.29 -13.27 9.05
C SER A 107 -13.04 -14.19 10.01
N LYS A 108 -12.34 -15.06 10.72
CA LYS A 108 -12.94 -15.92 11.76
C LYS A 108 -13.01 -15.21 13.10
N GLY A 109 -12.06 -14.34 13.38
CA GLY A 109 -12.00 -13.63 14.65
C GLY A 109 -12.97 -12.47 14.77
N ILE A 110 -13.53 -11.99 13.67
CA ILE A 110 -14.50 -10.89 13.65
C ILE A 110 -15.85 -11.32 14.20
N ASN A 111 -16.15 -12.59 14.13
CA ASN A 111 -17.47 -13.12 14.57
C ASN A 111 -17.65 -13.14 16.09
#